data_a6008bcba9f6690bd059993acdb40f41
#
_entry.id   a6008bcba9f6690bd059993acdb40f41
#
_cell.length_a   1.000
_cell.length_b   1.000
_cell.length_c   1.000
_cell.angle_alpha   90.00
_cell.angle_beta   90.00
_cell.angle_gamma   90.00
#
_symmetry.space_group_name_H-M   'P 1'
#
loop_
_entity.id
_entity.type
_entity.pdbx_description
1 polymer ?
#
loop_
_entity_poly.entity_id
_entity_poly.type
_entity_poly.pdbx_seq_one_letter_code
_entity_poly.pdbx_strand_id
1 'polypeptide(L)'
;MVGSSKSFRHYVCREQGSVSIVVTCLILALLSLTVTLAMLGQVFVQQRATEAAADLSALAGAQSLIHGTQRACAKASSVAQLNGTELVNCTSDATSVVVVVSQQVHSERIRAVVSTVTATSKAGY
;
A
#
# COMPACT_ATOMS: atom_id res chain seq x y z
N MET A 1 20.96 10.03 63.76
CA MET A 1 20.80 9.32 62.50
C MET A 1 19.39 8.73 62.33
N VAL A 2 18.34 9.53 62.45
CA VAL A 2 16.97 9.07 62.24
C VAL A 2 16.18 10.22 61.60
N GLY A 3 16.59 10.67 60.41
CA GLY A 3 15.98 11.81 59.76
C GLY A 3 15.66 11.63 58.26
N SER A 4 15.94 10.46 57.66
CA SER A 4 15.89 10.32 56.23
C SER A 4 14.70 9.52 55.69
N SER A 5 13.91 8.86 56.52
CA SER A 5 12.86 7.97 56.05
C SER A 5 11.49 8.64 55.79
N LYS A 6 11.27 9.84 56.30
CA LYS A 6 10.02 10.59 56.09
C LYS A 6 9.99 11.35 54.76
N SER A 7 11.16 11.74 54.24
CA SER A 7 11.25 12.45 52.95
C SER A 7 10.97 11.53 51.75
N PHE A 8 11.39 10.27 51.87
CA PHE A 8 11.21 9.30 50.79
C PHE A 8 9.73 8.89 50.58
N ARG A 9 8.95 8.82 51.66
CA ARG A 9 7.51 8.52 51.57
C ARG A 9 6.70 9.62 50.92
N HIS A 10 7.09 10.89 51.09
CA HIS A 10 6.39 12.00 50.42
C HIS A 10 6.64 12.05 48.90
N TYR A 11 7.82 11.63 48.47
CA TYR A 11 8.12 11.53 47.02
C TYR A 11 7.35 10.40 46.33
N VAL A 12 7.22 9.24 47.03
CA VAL A 12 6.53 8.08 46.45
C VAL A 12 5.02 8.31 46.28
N CYS A 13 4.37 9.03 47.21
CA CYS A 13 2.95 9.39 47.08
C CYS A 13 2.66 10.46 46.03
N ARG A 14 3.63 11.31 45.70
CA ARG A 14 3.46 12.35 44.68
C ARG A 14 3.66 11.83 43.24
N GLU A 15 4.33 10.70 43.09
CA GLU A 15 4.61 10.08 41.82
C GLU A 15 3.50 9.14 41.28
N GLN A 16 2.57 8.71 42.14
CA GLN A 16 1.49 7.81 41.70
C GLN A 16 0.55 8.46 40.67
N GLY A 17 0.34 9.77 40.71
CA GLY A 17 -0.40 10.50 39.68
C GLY A 17 0.39 10.67 38.38
N SER A 18 1.70 10.82 38.46
CA SER A 18 2.58 10.99 37.31
C SER A 18 2.75 9.69 36.50
N VAL A 19 2.84 8.55 37.17
CA VAL A 19 2.97 7.24 36.50
C VAL A 19 1.72 6.93 35.68
N SER A 20 0.53 7.23 36.21
CA SER A 20 -0.72 7.01 35.46
C SER A 20 -0.78 7.83 34.16
N ILE A 21 -0.34 9.09 34.22
CA ILE A 21 -0.30 9.95 33.01
C ILE A 21 0.72 9.41 32.01
N VAL A 22 1.90 9.01 32.45
CA VAL A 22 2.94 8.46 31.58
C VAL A 22 2.46 7.17 30.91
N VAL A 23 1.83 6.26 31.65
CA VAL A 23 1.29 5.01 31.10
C VAL A 23 0.19 5.30 30.10
N THR A 24 -0.71 6.24 30.38
CA THR A 24 -1.77 6.64 29.44
C THR A 24 -1.19 7.23 28.15
N CYS A 25 -0.21 8.10 28.24
CA CYS A 25 0.47 8.66 27.07
C CYS A 25 1.18 7.58 26.25
N LEU A 26 1.81 6.60 26.91
CA LEU A 26 2.47 5.49 26.24
C LEU A 26 1.47 4.61 25.47
N ILE A 27 0.32 4.30 26.07
CA ILE A 27 -0.74 3.53 25.43
C ILE A 27 -1.27 4.28 24.19
N LEU A 28 -1.54 5.58 24.32
CA LEU A 28 -2.00 6.39 23.20
C LEU A 28 -0.96 6.47 22.07
N ALA A 29 0.32 6.58 22.40
CA ALA A 29 1.40 6.57 21.42
C ALA A 29 1.49 5.24 20.68
N LEU A 30 1.37 4.12 21.39
CA LEU A 30 1.36 2.79 20.78
C LEU A 30 0.14 2.58 19.89
N LEU A 31 -1.05 3.02 20.32
CA LEU A 31 -2.26 2.94 19.51
C LEU A 31 -2.15 3.78 18.24
N SER A 32 -1.61 4.99 18.31
CA SER A 32 -1.40 5.84 17.13
C SER A 32 -0.40 5.21 16.15
N LEU A 33 0.66 4.60 16.66
CA LEU A 33 1.64 3.90 15.83
C LEU A 33 1.03 2.71 15.10
N THR A 34 0.23 1.88 15.79
CA THR A 34 -0.43 0.71 15.17
C THR A 34 -1.40 1.13 14.06
N VAL A 35 -2.18 2.19 14.26
CA VAL A 35 -3.10 2.71 13.23
C VAL A 35 -2.32 3.21 12.02
N THR A 36 -1.22 3.91 12.24
CA THR A 36 -0.37 4.43 11.15
C THR A 36 0.23 3.28 10.33
N LEU A 37 0.77 2.25 10.99
CA LEU A 37 1.32 1.08 10.31
C LEU A 37 0.26 0.30 9.54
N ALA A 38 -0.95 0.18 10.06
CA ALA A 38 -2.06 -0.48 9.37
C ALA A 38 -2.46 0.27 8.08
N MET A 39 -2.47 1.60 8.10
CA MET A 39 -2.74 2.41 6.90
C MET A 39 -1.66 2.26 5.83
N LEU A 40 -0.40 2.27 6.22
CA LEU A 40 0.72 2.03 5.30
C LEU A 40 0.64 0.64 4.67
N GLY A 41 0.30 -0.38 5.45
CA GLY A 41 0.13 -1.75 4.96
C GLY A 41 -0.91 -1.87 3.83
N GLN A 42 -2.01 -1.15 3.91
CA GLN A 42 -3.06 -1.16 2.87
C GLN A 42 -2.54 -0.59 1.53
N VAL A 43 -1.74 0.46 1.56
CA VAL A 43 -1.14 1.05 0.35
C VAL A 43 -0.18 0.06 -0.31
N PHE A 44 0.65 -0.62 0.47
CA PHE A 44 1.58 -1.63 -0.05
C PHE A 44 0.86 -2.81 -0.71
N VAL A 45 -0.22 -3.31 -0.11
CA VAL A 45 -1.01 -4.40 -0.69
C VAL A 45 -1.63 -3.99 -2.02
N GLN A 46 -2.20 -2.79 -2.11
CA GLN A 46 -2.78 -2.30 -3.36
C GLN A 46 -1.72 -2.09 -4.45
N GLN A 47 -0.55 -1.58 -4.10
CA GLN A 47 0.55 -1.44 -5.04
C GLN A 47 0.97 -2.80 -5.61
N ARG A 48 1.15 -3.81 -4.78
CA ARG A 48 1.48 -5.17 -5.22
C ARG A 48 0.40 -5.79 -6.09
N ALA A 49 -0.86 -5.57 -5.77
CA ALA A 49 -1.98 -6.04 -6.59
C ALA A 49 -1.97 -5.37 -7.98
N THR A 50 -1.68 -4.08 -8.04
CA THR A 50 -1.61 -3.34 -9.30
C THR A 50 -0.41 -3.78 -10.15
N GLU A 51 0.75 -4.01 -9.54
CA GLU A 51 1.94 -4.56 -10.21
C GLU A 51 1.63 -5.96 -10.79
N ALA A 52 1.02 -6.84 -10.01
CA ALA A 52 0.62 -8.17 -10.49
C ALA A 52 -0.40 -8.10 -11.64
N ALA A 53 -1.35 -7.16 -11.59
CA ALA A 53 -2.31 -6.94 -12.68
C ALA A 53 -1.60 -6.46 -13.95
N ALA A 54 -0.59 -5.60 -13.84
CA ALA A 54 0.22 -5.16 -14.96
C ALA A 54 0.98 -6.33 -15.59
N ASP A 55 1.62 -7.17 -14.79
CA ASP A 55 2.37 -8.34 -15.25
C ASP A 55 1.48 -9.35 -15.98
N LEU A 56 0.32 -9.67 -15.40
CA LEU A 56 -0.65 -10.56 -16.02
C LEU A 56 -1.19 -10.00 -17.34
N SER A 57 -1.45 -8.70 -17.38
CA SER A 57 -1.93 -8.02 -18.59
C SER A 57 -0.87 -8.00 -19.69
N ALA A 58 0.38 -7.72 -19.34
CA ALA A 58 1.51 -7.76 -20.28
C ALA A 58 1.74 -9.17 -20.83
N LEU A 59 1.70 -10.18 -19.96
CA LEU A 59 1.86 -11.58 -20.35
C LEU A 59 0.75 -12.05 -21.28
N ALA A 60 -0.50 -11.73 -20.97
CA ALA A 60 -1.65 -12.05 -21.81
C ALA A 60 -1.57 -11.34 -23.18
N GLY A 61 -1.12 -10.09 -23.19
CA GLY A 61 -0.83 -9.34 -24.42
C GLY A 61 0.25 -10.02 -25.24
N ALA A 62 1.38 -10.37 -24.62
CA ALA A 62 2.50 -11.03 -25.30
C ALA A 62 2.09 -12.36 -25.93
N GLN A 63 1.31 -13.19 -25.23
CA GLN A 63 0.78 -14.44 -25.79
C GLN A 63 -0.14 -14.21 -27.01
N SER A 64 -0.78 -13.05 -27.08
CA SER A 64 -1.67 -12.70 -28.19
C SER A 64 -0.97 -12.03 -29.38
N LEU A 65 0.35 -11.75 -29.28
CA LEU A 65 1.15 -11.14 -30.37
C LEU A 65 1.13 -11.99 -31.66
N ILE A 66 1.05 -13.30 -31.54
CA ILE A 66 0.92 -14.22 -32.68
C ILE A 66 -0.32 -13.92 -33.56
N HIS A 67 -1.33 -13.26 -32.99
CA HIS A 67 -2.56 -12.86 -33.67
C HIS A 67 -2.58 -11.38 -34.08
N GLY A 68 -1.48 -10.67 -33.90
CA GLY A 68 -1.28 -9.26 -34.23
C GLY A 68 -1.26 -8.31 -33.05
N THR A 69 -0.55 -7.21 -33.23
CA THR A 69 -0.31 -6.20 -32.17
C THR A 69 -1.59 -5.57 -31.60
N GLN A 70 -2.58 -5.35 -32.46
CA GLN A 70 -3.87 -4.78 -32.04
C GLN A 70 -4.63 -5.73 -31.08
N ARG A 71 -4.60 -7.04 -31.36
CA ARG A 71 -5.20 -8.05 -30.47
C ARG A 71 -4.45 -8.19 -29.15
N ALA A 72 -3.15 -8.00 -29.18
CA ALA A 72 -2.32 -8.01 -27.98
C ALA A 72 -2.77 -6.96 -26.97
N CYS A 73 -2.94 -5.71 -27.37
CA CYS A 73 -3.42 -4.64 -26.50
C CYS A 73 -4.90 -4.82 -26.08
N ALA A 74 -5.76 -5.33 -26.95
CA ALA A 74 -7.14 -5.65 -26.61
C ALA A 74 -7.22 -6.74 -25.53
N LYS A 75 -6.37 -7.78 -25.64
CA LYS A 75 -6.30 -8.85 -24.63
C LYS A 75 -5.72 -8.35 -23.31
N ALA A 76 -4.67 -7.52 -23.37
CA ALA A 76 -4.10 -6.89 -22.18
C ALA A 76 -5.14 -6.03 -21.43
N SER A 77 -5.92 -5.24 -22.15
CA SER A 77 -7.00 -4.43 -21.58
C SER A 77 -8.08 -5.28 -20.89
N SER A 78 -8.50 -6.37 -21.53
CA SER A 78 -9.47 -7.30 -20.94
C SER A 78 -8.97 -7.91 -19.63
N VAL A 79 -7.70 -8.32 -19.58
CA VAL A 79 -7.11 -8.91 -18.37
C VAL A 79 -6.93 -7.85 -17.28
N ALA A 80 -6.53 -6.63 -17.63
CA ALA A 80 -6.45 -5.52 -16.67
C ALA A 80 -7.80 -5.27 -15.98
N GLN A 81 -8.88 -5.18 -16.77
CA GLN A 81 -10.24 -4.98 -16.24
C GLN A 81 -10.68 -6.13 -15.32
N LEU A 82 -10.39 -7.39 -15.67
CA LEU A 82 -10.70 -8.55 -14.83
C LEU A 82 -9.96 -8.52 -13.49
N ASN A 83 -8.82 -7.84 -13.42
CA ASN A 83 -8.05 -7.64 -12.18
C ASN A 83 -8.38 -6.31 -11.47
N GLY A 84 -9.45 -5.63 -11.85
CA GLY A 84 -9.89 -4.40 -11.22
C GLY A 84 -9.00 -3.19 -11.48
N THR A 85 -8.20 -3.24 -12.55
CA THR A 85 -7.35 -2.14 -13.01
C THR A 85 -7.80 -1.63 -14.37
N GLU A 86 -7.41 -0.41 -14.70
CA GLU A 86 -7.67 0.20 -16.01
C GLU A 86 -6.36 0.30 -16.79
N LEU A 87 -6.40 -0.09 -18.07
CA LEU A 87 -5.26 0.06 -18.96
C LEU A 87 -5.15 1.53 -19.40
N VAL A 88 -4.09 2.20 -18.98
CA VAL A 88 -3.83 3.61 -19.32
C VAL A 88 -3.07 3.72 -20.64
N ASN A 89 -2.10 2.86 -20.84
CA ASN A 89 -1.29 2.85 -22.07
C ASN A 89 -0.90 1.43 -22.42
N CYS A 90 -0.85 1.15 -23.72
CA CYS A 90 -0.35 -0.11 -24.25
C CYS A 90 0.45 0.16 -25.53
N THR A 91 1.67 -0.31 -25.53
CA THR A 91 2.56 -0.28 -26.69
C THR A 91 2.96 -1.70 -27.03
N SER A 92 2.74 -2.12 -28.25
CA SER A 92 3.09 -3.47 -28.70
C SER A 92 3.96 -3.41 -29.93
N ASP A 93 5.10 -4.08 -29.88
CA ASP A 93 6.01 -4.32 -30.97
C ASP A 93 5.89 -5.76 -31.46
N ALA A 94 6.65 -6.13 -32.49
CA ALA A 94 6.63 -7.49 -33.04
C ALA A 94 7.00 -8.58 -32.01
N THR A 95 7.77 -8.23 -30.97
CA THR A 95 8.34 -9.16 -29.99
C THR A 95 7.98 -8.84 -28.54
N SER A 96 7.39 -7.69 -28.26
CA SER A 96 7.13 -7.29 -26.88
C SER A 96 5.87 -6.43 -26.75
N VAL A 97 5.25 -6.51 -25.55
CA VAL A 97 4.13 -5.67 -25.15
C VAL A 97 4.49 -4.97 -23.86
N VAL A 98 4.31 -3.66 -23.84
CA VAL A 98 4.47 -2.82 -22.65
C VAL A 98 3.09 -2.29 -22.27
N VAL A 99 2.68 -2.52 -21.04
CA VAL A 99 1.40 -2.04 -20.50
C VAL A 99 1.63 -1.13 -19.31
N VAL A 100 0.79 -0.13 -19.20
CA VAL A 100 0.67 0.73 -18.02
C VAL A 100 -0.76 0.62 -17.55
N VAL A 101 -0.94 0.14 -16.32
CA VAL A 101 -2.26 0.04 -15.69
C VAL A 101 -2.36 1.00 -14.53
N SER A 102 -3.57 1.45 -14.24
CA SER A 102 -3.88 2.26 -13.07
C SER A 102 -5.00 1.61 -12.26
N GLN A 103 -4.94 1.78 -10.95
CA GLN A 103 -5.99 1.40 -10.03
C GLN A 103 -6.39 2.59 -9.17
N GLN A 104 -7.69 2.85 -9.09
CA GLN A 104 -8.21 3.87 -8.19
C GLN A 104 -8.30 3.31 -6.76
N VAL A 105 -7.78 4.07 -5.80
CA VAL A 105 -7.89 3.70 -4.39
C VAL A 105 -9.29 4.06 -3.90
N HIS A 106 -10.10 3.04 -3.57
CA HIS A 106 -11.49 3.21 -3.14
C HIS A 106 -11.64 3.61 -1.66
N SER A 107 -10.55 3.62 -0.89
CA SER A 107 -10.61 3.99 0.52
C SER A 107 -10.64 5.51 0.67
N GLU A 108 -11.76 6.05 1.15
CA GLU A 108 -11.92 7.49 1.38
C GLU A 108 -10.86 8.09 2.31
N ARG A 109 -10.37 7.30 3.27
CA ARG A 109 -9.34 7.73 4.22
C ARG A 109 -7.96 7.89 3.57
N ILE A 110 -7.65 7.07 2.57
CA ILE A 110 -6.35 7.07 1.86
C ILE A 110 -6.42 7.96 0.62
N ARG A 111 -7.60 8.17 0.07
CA ARG A 111 -7.84 8.98 -1.15
C ARG A 111 -7.33 10.42 -1.03
N ALA A 112 -7.28 10.96 0.18
CA ALA A 112 -6.69 12.29 0.44
C ALA A 112 -5.17 12.33 0.21
N VAL A 113 -4.50 11.17 0.28
CA VAL A 113 -3.03 11.06 0.18
C VAL A 113 -2.62 10.41 -1.15
N VAL A 114 -3.34 9.37 -1.57
CA VAL A 114 -3.05 8.61 -2.82
C VAL A 114 -4.36 8.40 -3.56
N SER A 115 -4.52 9.05 -4.70
CA SER A 115 -5.72 8.92 -5.54
C SER A 115 -5.64 7.77 -6.53
N THR A 116 -4.46 7.49 -7.05
CA THR A 116 -4.22 6.45 -8.07
C THR A 116 -2.88 5.76 -7.83
N VAL A 117 -2.86 4.47 -8.09
CA VAL A 117 -1.64 3.66 -8.15
C VAL A 117 -1.44 3.21 -9.59
N THR A 118 -0.25 3.43 -10.12
CA THR A 118 0.11 3.02 -11.48
C THR A 118 1.22 2.00 -11.45
N ALA A 119 1.15 1.01 -12.34
CA ALA A 119 2.21 0.03 -12.54
C ALA A 119 2.49 -0.14 -14.03
N THR A 120 3.74 -0.40 -14.37
CA THR A 120 4.20 -0.65 -15.73
C THR A 120 4.86 -2.01 -15.80
N SER A 121 4.47 -2.81 -16.79
CA SER A 121 5.11 -4.09 -17.04
C SER A 121 5.41 -4.27 -18.52
N LYS A 122 6.44 -5.07 -18.81
CA LYS A 122 6.85 -5.46 -20.17
C LYS A 122 6.98 -6.96 -20.24
N ALA A 123 6.30 -7.56 -21.22
CA ALA A 123 6.47 -8.97 -21.55
C ALA A 123 6.81 -9.12 -23.03
N GLY A 124 7.60 -10.13 -23.37
CA GLY A 124 8.01 -10.39 -24.74
C GLY A 124 8.82 -11.69 -24.85
N TYR A 125 9.16 -12.02 -26.07
CA TYR A 125 9.99 -13.18 -26.42
C TYR A 125 11.41 -12.74 -26.73
#